data_b18f52d1ba2b48763cae0cd42fbddc4c
#
_entry.id   b18f52d1ba2b48763cae0cd42fbddc4c
#
_cell.length_a   1.000
_cell.length_b   1.000
_cell.length_c   1.000
_cell.angle_alpha   90.00
_cell.angle_beta   90.00
_cell.angle_gamma   90.00
#
_symmetry.space_group_name_H-M   'P 1'
#
loop_
_entity.id
_entity.type
_entity.pdbx_description
1 polymer ?
#
loop_
_entity_poly.entity_id
_entity_poly.type
_entity_poly.pdbx_seq_one_letter_code
_entity_poly.pdbx_strand_id
1 'polypeptide(L)'
;MSAVGAVSAVIAATDATSLGSSTLSLIAIAMVVVATGAIGAFGVRMARTTSDFLVASRTVRPGWNAAAISGEYLSAASFLGVAGLIAVQGPDALWYPVGFTAGYLALQLFVAAPLRRSGAYTVPDFAQIRWGSRRLRAVCTALVLAIAWLYLVPQLHGAGLVLQQVTGLPRWVGIVAVALVVTANVVAGGMRSITLVQAFQYWFKLMALAVPVFVIAIITRPGVQNLFAGQWAESGFGFGGAHPIAEVYSLMLATFLGVMGLPHVLVRFYTTPDGGSARATTVRVTALLGAFYLFPTIAGVLMHQLMPPPVAGESADSMLLQWPAVAVGGTVGNLLAALVAAGAIAAFLATSSGLVVAAAGVMSTDVLRGRVRDFRWAAVVAGLVPLAMALPTTSLDISQVVGMAFAVAASTFCPLLVLGIWWRGLTTAGAVAGLIVGGGLSLGALTVSVVLPDAWPEPLAGLLAQPAVGSVPAAFATMIVVSLLTRSALTPRVDAVLAALHVPGPARRAAATPERPAR
;
A
#
# COMPACT_ATOMS: atom_id res chain seq x y z
N MET A 1 -28.59 39.17 28.68
CA MET A 1 -28.58 37.83 28.02
C MET A 1 -27.99 36.87 29.03
N SER A 2 -28.75 35.85 29.45
CA SER A 2 -28.27 34.88 30.44
C SER A 2 -27.19 33.97 29.81
N ALA A 3 -26.21 33.53 30.59
CA ALA A 3 -25.15 32.63 30.18
C ALA A 3 -25.71 31.34 29.50
N VAL A 4 -26.90 30.92 29.90
CA VAL A 4 -27.63 29.79 29.30
C VAL A 4 -28.05 30.08 27.84
N GLY A 5 -28.46 31.31 27.52
CA GLY A 5 -28.81 31.69 26.13
C GLY A 5 -27.61 31.76 25.20
N ALA A 6 -26.44 32.18 25.71
CA ALA A 6 -25.18 32.16 24.94
C ALA A 6 -24.69 30.75 24.68
N VAL A 7 -24.78 29.86 25.67
CA VAL A 7 -24.41 28.43 25.51
C VAL A 7 -25.35 27.71 24.52
N SER A 8 -26.67 27.95 24.61
CA SER A 8 -27.63 27.37 23.67
C SER A 8 -27.44 27.90 22.24
N ALA A 9 -27.09 29.18 22.06
CA ALA A 9 -26.80 29.75 20.74
C ALA A 9 -25.48 29.18 20.13
N VAL A 10 -24.46 28.95 20.97
CA VAL A 10 -23.22 28.32 20.57
C VAL A 10 -23.45 26.84 20.16
N ILE A 11 -24.23 26.11 20.96
CA ILE A 11 -24.57 24.72 20.65
C ILE A 11 -25.38 24.64 19.33
N ALA A 12 -26.40 25.48 19.16
CA ALA A 12 -27.20 25.52 17.93
C ALA A 12 -26.38 25.96 16.70
N ALA A 13 -25.43 26.88 16.86
CA ALA A 13 -24.52 27.27 15.78
C ALA A 13 -23.52 26.17 15.45
N THR A 14 -23.05 25.43 16.45
CA THR A 14 -22.14 24.27 16.25
C THR A 14 -22.86 23.12 15.54
N ASP A 15 -24.12 22.83 15.90
CA ASP A 15 -24.91 21.79 15.23
C ASP A 15 -25.27 22.18 13.81
N ALA A 16 -25.61 23.42 13.51
CA ALA A 16 -25.90 23.87 12.14
C ALA A 16 -24.64 23.88 11.26
N THR A 17 -23.46 24.22 11.79
CA THR A 17 -22.18 24.17 11.07
C THR A 17 -21.72 22.72 10.87
N SER A 18 -21.96 21.84 11.82
CA SER A 18 -21.63 20.41 11.70
C SER A 18 -22.48 19.71 10.63
N LEU A 19 -23.80 19.99 10.58
CA LEU A 19 -24.68 19.46 9.54
C LEU A 19 -24.30 19.95 8.14
N GLY A 20 -23.94 21.24 8.00
CA GLY A 20 -23.47 21.81 6.73
C GLY A 20 -22.16 21.19 6.25
N SER A 21 -21.19 20.96 7.14
CA SER A 21 -19.91 20.32 6.83
C SER A 21 -20.09 18.85 6.44
N SER A 22 -20.94 18.12 7.12
CA SER A 22 -21.28 16.73 6.82
C SER A 22 -21.92 16.57 5.44
N THR A 23 -22.86 17.45 5.08
CA THR A 23 -23.52 17.42 3.78
C THR A 23 -22.53 17.67 2.63
N LEU A 24 -21.63 18.66 2.76
CA LEU A 24 -20.60 18.96 1.75
C LEU A 24 -19.65 17.78 1.57
N SER A 25 -19.22 17.16 2.68
CA SER A 25 -18.34 16.01 2.64
C SER A 25 -19.00 14.80 2.00
N LEU A 26 -20.28 14.54 2.27
CA LEU A 26 -21.04 13.47 1.62
C LEU A 26 -21.19 13.69 0.11
N ILE A 27 -21.48 14.92 -0.31
CA ILE A 27 -21.57 15.27 -1.74
C ILE A 27 -20.21 15.04 -2.41
N ALA A 28 -19.11 15.50 -1.80
CA ALA A 28 -17.76 15.32 -2.34
C ALA A 28 -17.37 13.83 -2.44
N ILE A 29 -17.67 13.03 -1.42
CA ILE A 29 -17.47 11.57 -1.43
C ILE A 29 -18.32 10.93 -2.55
N ALA A 30 -19.60 11.27 -2.63
CA ALA A 30 -20.49 10.73 -3.65
C ALA A 30 -20.01 11.06 -5.06
N MET A 31 -19.54 12.27 -5.31
CA MET A 31 -18.95 12.67 -6.60
C MET A 31 -17.75 11.82 -6.97
N VAL A 32 -16.85 11.52 -6.03
CA VAL A 32 -15.67 10.66 -6.26
C VAL A 32 -16.09 9.22 -6.54
N VAL A 33 -17.05 8.68 -5.80
CA VAL A 33 -17.56 7.32 -6.01
C VAL A 33 -18.23 7.22 -7.40
N VAL A 34 -19.05 8.20 -7.77
CA VAL A 34 -19.70 8.26 -9.10
C VAL A 34 -18.66 8.41 -10.21
N ALA A 35 -17.68 9.32 -10.07
CA ALA A 35 -16.59 9.47 -11.04
C ALA A 35 -15.78 8.17 -11.20
N THR A 36 -15.45 7.52 -10.09
CA THR A 36 -14.78 6.20 -10.06
C THR A 36 -15.62 5.17 -10.82
N GLY A 37 -16.92 5.08 -10.55
CA GLY A 37 -17.83 4.17 -11.23
C GLY A 37 -17.97 4.47 -12.75
N ALA A 38 -18.06 5.74 -13.12
CA ALA A 38 -18.15 6.15 -14.53
C ALA A 38 -16.87 5.82 -15.32
N ILE A 39 -15.70 6.14 -14.78
CA ILE A 39 -14.40 5.79 -15.38
C ILE A 39 -14.24 4.26 -15.43
N GLY A 40 -14.64 3.56 -14.37
CA GLY A 40 -14.67 2.11 -14.31
C GLY A 40 -15.54 1.51 -15.41
N ALA A 41 -16.77 1.98 -15.57
CA ALA A 41 -17.70 1.52 -16.60
C ALA A 41 -17.18 1.77 -18.03
N PHE A 42 -16.50 2.90 -18.27
CA PHE A 42 -15.79 3.16 -19.53
C PHE A 42 -14.69 2.12 -19.77
N GLY A 43 -13.89 1.83 -18.73
CA GLY A 43 -12.83 0.83 -18.81
C GLY A 43 -13.34 -0.60 -19.08
N VAL A 44 -14.51 -0.97 -18.56
CA VAL A 44 -15.15 -2.28 -18.81
C VAL A 44 -15.39 -2.53 -20.28
N ARG A 45 -15.80 -1.50 -21.03
CA ARG A 45 -16.02 -1.62 -22.48
C ARG A 45 -14.76 -1.98 -23.27
N MET A 46 -13.58 -1.74 -22.68
CA MET A 46 -12.27 -2.02 -23.28
C MET A 46 -11.71 -3.39 -22.86
N ALA A 47 -12.24 -4.03 -21.81
CA ALA A 47 -11.74 -5.31 -21.27
C ALA A 47 -12.52 -6.47 -21.88
N ARG A 48 -11.94 -7.16 -22.88
CA ARG A 48 -12.61 -8.25 -23.63
C ARG A 48 -11.96 -9.61 -23.47
N THR A 49 -10.67 -9.64 -23.13
CA THR A 49 -9.87 -10.88 -23.05
C THR A 49 -9.42 -11.18 -21.62
N THR A 50 -9.04 -12.44 -21.34
CA THR A 50 -8.43 -12.80 -20.04
C THR A 50 -7.15 -12.00 -19.76
N SER A 51 -6.36 -11.69 -20.79
CA SER A 51 -5.17 -10.85 -20.68
C SER A 51 -5.51 -9.40 -20.30
N ASP A 52 -6.65 -8.85 -20.74
CA ASP A 52 -7.12 -7.53 -20.30
C ASP A 52 -7.47 -7.53 -18.81
N PHE A 53 -8.08 -8.61 -18.32
CA PHE A 53 -8.46 -8.74 -16.93
C PHE A 53 -7.25 -8.92 -15.99
N LEU A 54 -6.23 -9.68 -16.40
CA LEU A 54 -5.07 -10.01 -15.55
C LEU A 54 -3.93 -8.99 -15.65
N VAL A 55 -3.59 -8.53 -16.88
CA VAL A 55 -2.40 -7.71 -17.14
C VAL A 55 -2.63 -6.56 -18.14
N ALA A 56 -3.87 -6.14 -18.36
CA ALA A 56 -4.24 -5.08 -19.28
C ALA A 56 -3.60 -5.25 -20.68
N SER A 57 -3.53 -6.48 -21.17
CA SER A 57 -2.91 -6.89 -22.45
C SER A 57 -1.44 -6.43 -22.64
N ARG A 58 -0.75 -6.04 -21.56
CA ARG A 58 0.65 -5.54 -21.56
C ARG A 58 0.87 -4.32 -22.45
N THR A 59 -0.12 -3.43 -22.53
CA THR A 59 -0.11 -2.25 -23.42
C THR A 59 -0.08 -0.91 -22.68
N VAL A 60 0.02 -0.92 -21.36
CA VAL A 60 -0.06 0.30 -20.55
C VAL A 60 1.22 1.12 -20.70
N ARG A 61 1.08 2.37 -21.14
CA ARG A 61 2.21 3.31 -21.27
C ARG A 61 2.81 3.66 -19.92
N PRO A 62 4.15 3.87 -19.83
CA PRO A 62 4.84 4.12 -18.56
C PRO A 62 4.26 5.25 -17.71
N GLY A 63 3.81 6.36 -18.33
CA GLY A 63 3.23 7.51 -17.60
C GLY A 63 1.90 7.18 -16.93
N TRP A 64 0.98 6.54 -17.66
CA TRP A 64 -0.30 6.09 -17.12
C TRP A 64 -0.14 5.02 -16.07
N ASN A 65 0.78 4.08 -16.31
CA ASN A 65 1.07 3.03 -15.35
C ASN A 65 1.69 3.59 -14.07
N ALA A 66 2.58 4.59 -14.18
CA ALA A 66 3.15 5.25 -13.01
C ALA A 66 2.08 5.96 -12.17
N ALA A 67 1.17 6.70 -12.79
CA ALA A 67 0.06 7.32 -12.07
C ALA A 67 -0.86 6.27 -11.42
N ALA A 68 -1.16 5.17 -12.12
CA ALA A 68 -1.99 4.09 -11.58
C ALA A 68 -1.30 3.39 -10.39
N ILE A 69 -0.01 3.07 -10.51
CA ILE A 69 0.78 2.47 -9.42
C ILE A 69 0.83 3.42 -8.22
N SER A 70 1.13 4.70 -8.44
CA SER A 70 1.15 5.70 -7.37
C SER A 70 -0.24 5.86 -6.74
N GLY A 71 -1.29 5.84 -7.56
CA GLY A 71 -2.68 5.84 -7.07
C GLY A 71 -3.02 4.63 -6.22
N GLU A 72 -2.56 3.45 -6.56
CA GLU A 72 -2.77 2.23 -5.80
C GLU A 72 -1.93 2.17 -4.53
N TYR A 73 -0.66 2.55 -4.62
CA TYR A 73 0.31 2.47 -3.53
C TYR A 73 0.00 3.44 -2.38
N LEU A 74 -0.40 4.66 -2.71
CA LEU A 74 -0.75 5.69 -1.73
C LEU A 74 -2.08 5.33 -1.04
N SER A 75 -1.97 4.55 0.01
CA SER A 75 -3.04 3.95 0.78
C SER A 75 -3.63 4.88 1.86
N ALA A 76 -4.50 4.35 2.69
CA ALA A 76 -4.98 4.99 3.91
C ALA A 76 -3.85 5.51 4.80
N ALA A 77 -2.86 4.64 5.06
CA ALA A 77 -1.70 5.01 5.87
C ALA A 77 -0.90 6.16 5.23
N SER A 78 -0.73 6.17 3.91
CA SER A 78 -0.03 7.24 3.20
C SER A 78 -0.80 8.56 3.21
N PHE A 79 -2.14 8.50 3.14
CA PHE A 79 -2.98 9.70 3.03
C PHE A 79 -3.30 10.31 4.40
N LEU A 80 -3.83 9.51 5.32
CA LEU A 80 -4.21 9.94 6.68
C LEU A 80 -3.09 9.68 7.69
N GLY A 81 -2.55 8.45 7.69
CA GLY A 81 -1.68 7.96 8.74
C GLY A 81 -0.36 8.72 8.83
N VAL A 82 0.33 8.95 7.71
CA VAL A 82 1.62 9.68 7.73
C VAL A 82 1.47 11.07 8.34
N ALA A 83 0.43 11.80 7.95
CA ALA A 83 0.20 13.15 8.49
C ALA A 83 -0.16 13.12 9.99
N GLY A 84 -1.04 12.20 10.40
CA GLY A 84 -1.42 12.02 11.79
C GLY A 84 -0.26 11.58 12.68
N LEU A 85 0.55 10.61 12.22
CA LEU A 85 1.74 10.16 12.96
C LEU A 85 2.77 11.28 13.13
N ILE A 86 3.04 12.06 12.08
CA ILE A 86 3.96 13.20 12.17
C ILE A 86 3.42 14.26 13.14
N ALA A 87 2.10 14.48 13.16
CA ALA A 87 1.49 15.43 14.10
C ALA A 87 1.66 15.00 15.56
N VAL A 88 1.59 13.69 15.85
CA VAL A 88 1.65 13.14 17.21
C VAL A 88 3.08 12.80 17.65
N GLN A 89 3.83 12.10 16.78
CA GLN A 89 5.16 11.55 17.09
C GLN A 89 6.31 12.48 16.65
N GLY A 90 6.01 13.54 15.90
CA GLY A 90 7.04 14.46 15.41
C GLY A 90 7.98 13.85 14.37
N PRO A 91 9.32 14.16 14.45
CA PRO A 91 10.31 13.78 13.45
C PRO A 91 10.47 12.27 13.25
N ASP A 92 10.22 11.44 14.25
CA ASP A 92 10.40 10.00 14.17
C ASP A 92 9.47 9.38 13.14
N ALA A 93 8.28 9.96 12.94
CA ALA A 93 7.35 9.51 11.91
C ALA A 93 7.79 9.83 10.46
N LEU A 94 8.82 10.66 10.25
CA LEU A 94 9.37 10.94 8.92
C LEU A 94 9.99 9.71 8.25
N TRP A 95 10.35 8.69 9.03
CA TRP A 95 10.86 7.44 8.47
C TRP A 95 9.83 6.67 7.64
N TYR A 96 8.51 6.87 7.88
CA TYR A 96 7.46 6.27 7.05
C TYR A 96 7.51 6.74 5.59
N PRO A 97 7.37 8.04 5.27
CA PRO A 97 7.43 8.51 3.89
C PRO A 97 8.78 8.29 3.23
N VAL A 98 9.89 8.36 4.01
CA VAL A 98 11.23 8.06 3.52
C VAL A 98 11.34 6.59 3.10
N GLY A 99 10.97 5.65 3.98
CA GLY A 99 11.00 4.22 3.70
C GLY A 99 10.11 3.84 2.52
N PHE A 100 8.88 4.32 2.49
CA PHE A 100 7.93 4.09 1.41
C PHE A 100 8.42 4.58 0.04
N THR A 101 9.08 5.73 -0.02
CA THR A 101 9.61 6.28 -1.28
C THR A 101 10.91 5.59 -1.69
N ALA A 102 11.84 5.42 -0.75
CA ALA A 102 13.14 4.80 -1.00
C ALA A 102 13.03 3.32 -1.42
N GLY A 103 12.02 2.61 -0.93
CA GLY A 103 11.75 1.22 -1.34
C GLY A 103 11.53 1.05 -2.84
N TYR A 104 10.98 2.08 -3.51
CA TYR A 104 10.86 2.06 -4.97
C TYR A 104 12.19 2.17 -5.72
N LEU A 105 13.22 2.79 -5.13
CA LEU A 105 14.57 2.78 -5.70
C LEU A 105 15.15 1.35 -5.69
N ALA A 106 15.00 0.64 -4.57
CA ALA A 106 15.43 -0.74 -4.48
C ALA A 106 14.66 -1.65 -5.45
N LEU A 107 13.34 -1.49 -5.52
CA LEU A 107 12.49 -2.23 -6.46
C LEU A 107 12.91 -1.95 -7.92
N GLN A 108 13.25 -0.72 -8.28
CA GLN A 108 13.73 -0.32 -9.60
C GLN A 108 15.05 -1.01 -9.96
N LEU A 109 15.98 -1.03 -9.01
CA LEU A 109 17.32 -1.58 -9.25
C LEU A 109 17.30 -3.10 -9.35
N PHE A 110 16.58 -3.77 -8.46
CA PHE A 110 16.71 -5.20 -8.26
C PHE A 110 15.59 -6.04 -8.87
N VAL A 111 14.37 -5.51 -9.03
CA VAL A 111 13.18 -6.34 -9.29
C VAL A 111 12.47 -5.98 -10.59
N ALA A 112 12.16 -4.73 -10.86
CA ALA A 112 11.19 -4.30 -11.87
C ALA A 112 11.47 -4.86 -13.28
N ALA A 113 12.67 -4.68 -13.83
CA ALA A 113 13.00 -5.10 -15.18
C ALA A 113 13.17 -6.62 -15.30
N PRO A 114 13.91 -7.33 -14.43
CA PRO A 114 13.99 -8.78 -14.44
C PRO A 114 12.62 -9.45 -14.28
N LEU A 115 11.80 -8.97 -13.34
CA LEU A 115 10.47 -9.51 -13.10
C LEU A 115 9.60 -9.42 -14.36
N ARG A 116 9.61 -8.27 -15.05
CA ARG A 116 8.88 -8.11 -16.31
C ARG A 116 9.38 -9.04 -17.41
N ARG A 117 10.71 -9.27 -17.51
CA ARG A 117 11.33 -10.17 -18.50
C ARG A 117 11.02 -11.63 -18.23
N SER A 118 10.68 -12.02 -17.01
CA SER A 118 10.28 -13.40 -16.68
C SER A 118 9.08 -13.89 -17.51
N GLY A 119 8.23 -12.97 -17.95
CA GLY A 119 6.99 -13.29 -18.66
C GLY A 119 5.84 -13.74 -17.76
N ALA A 120 6.04 -13.81 -16.45
CA ALA A 120 5.03 -14.17 -15.46
C ALA A 120 3.81 -13.22 -15.47
N TYR A 121 2.73 -13.65 -14.83
CA TYR A 121 1.55 -12.84 -14.55
C TYR A 121 1.42 -12.51 -13.05
N THR A 122 2.00 -13.33 -12.19
CA THR A 122 1.93 -13.23 -10.74
C THR A 122 3.27 -13.62 -10.11
N VAL A 123 3.47 -13.34 -8.82
CA VAL A 123 4.67 -13.81 -8.08
C VAL A 123 4.72 -15.33 -7.98
N PRO A 124 3.63 -16.08 -7.72
CA PRO A 124 3.63 -17.54 -7.83
C PRO A 124 4.01 -18.08 -9.20
N ASP A 125 3.60 -17.40 -10.30
CA ASP A 125 4.04 -17.75 -11.65
C ASP A 125 5.55 -17.59 -11.82
N PHE A 126 6.11 -16.47 -11.33
CA PHE A 126 7.57 -16.27 -11.33
C PHE A 126 8.29 -17.39 -10.59
N ALA A 127 7.79 -17.75 -9.40
CA ALA A 127 8.36 -18.86 -8.64
C ALA A 127 8.31 -20.18 -9.41
N GLN A 128 7.21 -20.48 -10.10
CA GLN A 128 7.12 -21.69 -10.93
C GLN A 128 8.03 -21.65 -12.15
N ILE A 129 8.16 -20.51 -12.83
CA ILE A 129 9.07 -20.34 -13.97
C ILE A 129 10.53 -20.55 -13.53
N ARG A 130 10.90 -20.00 -12.36
CA ARG A 130 12.28 -20.04 -11.86
C ARG A 130 12.70 -21.42 -11.34
N TRP A 131 11.82 -22.14 -10.64
CA TRP A 131 12.16 -23.39 -9.96
C TRP A 131 11.40 -24.63 -10.47
N GLY A 132 10.33 -24.47 -11.26
CA GLY A 132 9.52 -25.59 -11.73
C GLY A 132 8.67 -26.27 -10.66
N SER A 133 8.56 -25.69 -9.45
CA SER A 133 7.96 -26.33 -8.29
C SER A 133 6.52 -25.89 -8.05
N ARG A 134 5.57 -26.85 -8.07
CA ARG A 134 4.18 -26.61 -7.70
C ARG A 134 4.01 -26.31 -6.20
N ARG A 135 4.87 -26.92 -5.33
CA ARG A 135 4.83 -26.66 -3.88
C ARG A 135 5.22 -25.22 -3.57
N LEU A 136 6.32 -24.73 -4.17
CA LEU A 136 6.73 -23.35 -4.00
C LEU A 136 5.67 -22.37 -4.52
N ARG A 137 5.04 -22.67 -5.68
CA ARG A 137 3.91 -21.89 -6.19
C ARG A 137 2.77 -21.80 -5.17
N ALA A 138 2.36 -22.92 -4.56
CA ALA A 138 1.29 -22.97 -3.57
C ALA A 138 1.62 -22.13 -2.32
N VAL A 139 2.85 -22.21 -1.80
CA VAL A 139 3.32 -21.38 -0.68
C VAL A 139 3.28 -19.90 -1.05
N CYS A 140 3.76 -19.53 -2.24
CA CYS A 140 3.68 -18.14 -2.72
C CYS A 140 2.21 -17.67 -2.85
N THR A 141 1.31 -18.53 -3.37
CA THR A 141 -0.12 -18.23 -3.48
C THR A 141 -0.73 -17.92 -2.10
N ALA A 142 -0.47 -18.77 -1.09
CA ALA A 142 -0.95 -18.55 0.26
C ALA A 142 -0.44 -17.23 0.86
N LEU A 143 0.84 -16.92 0.69
CA LEU A 143 1.44 -15.67 1.17
C LEU A 143 0.92 -14.43 0.45
N VAL A 144 0.67 -14.50 -0.89
CA VAL A 144 0.03 -13.40 -1.63
C VAL A 144 -1.34 -13.09 -1.05
N LEU A 145 -2.15 -14.12 -0.80
CA LEU A 145 -3.48 -13.94 -0.21
C LEU A 145 -3.40 -13.38 1.21
N ALA A 146 -2.51 -13.92 2.04
CA ALA A 146 -2.31 -13.43 3.41
C ALA A 146 -1.93 -11.94 3.44
N ILE A 147 -0.93 -11.54 2.64
CA ILE A 147 -0.48 -10.14 2.56
C ILE A 147 -1.61 -9.24 2.01
N ALA A 148 -2.31 -9.68 0.95
CA ALA A 148 -3.37 -8.89 0.36
C ALA A 148 -4.55 -8.68 1.32
N TRP A 149 -4.97 -9.71 2.04
CA TRP A 149 -6.05 -9.61 3.03
C TRP A 149 -5.64 -8.80 4.26
N LEU A 150 -4.42 -9.03 4.79
CA LEU A 150 -3.89 -8.26 5.91
C LEU A 150 -3.81 -6.77 5.57
N TYR A 151 -3.41 -6.41 4.35
CA TYR A 151 -3.31 -5.03 3.92
C TYR A 151 -4.69 -4.41 3.58
N LEU A 152 -5.68 -5.23 3.21
CA LEU A 152 -7.02 -4.75 2.86
C LEU A 152 -7.83 -4.34 4.11
N VAL A 153 -7.64 -5.03 5.23
CA VAL A 153 -8.33 -4.73 6.50
C VAL A 153 -8.17 -3.25 6.92
N PRO A 154 -6.97 -2.68 7.04
CA PRO A 154 -6.81 -1.27 7.43
C PRO A 154 -7.38 -0.29 6.40
N GLN A 155 -7.47 -0.66 5.12
CA GLN A 155 -8.14 0.18 4.12
C GLN A 155 -9.64 0.28 4.40
N LEU A 156 -10.26 -0.83 4.78
CA LEU A 156 -11.68 -0.87 5.15
C LEU A 156 -11.94 -0.11 6.47
N HIS A 157 -11.04 -0.23 7.46
CA HIS A 157 -11.13 0.54 8.70
C HIS A 157 -11.02 2.04 8.44
N GLY A 158 -10.10 2.48 7.59
CA GLY A 158 -9.97 3.88 7.20
C GLY A 158 -11.24 4.42 6.54
N ALA A 159 -11.86 3.63 5.68
CA ALA A 159 -13.13 4.00 5.05
C ALA A 159 -14.26 4.12 6.11
N GLY A 160 -14.30 3.20 7.07
CA GLY A 160 -15.21 3.24 8.20
C GLY A 160 -15.01 4.50 9.06
N LEU A 161 -13.74 4.85 9.35
CA LEU A 161 -13.37 6.04 10.10
C LEU A 161 -13.86 7.32 9.39
N VAL A 162 -13.57 7.47 8.10
CA VAL A 162 -14.00 8.65 7.32
C VAL A 162 -15.52 8.79 7.31
N LEU A 163 -16.24 7.69 7.05
CA LEU A 163 -17.69 7.76 7.02
C LEU A 163 -18.28 8.07 8.40
N GLN A 164 -17.72 7.50 9.46
CA GLN A 164 -18.12 7.83 10.84
C GLN A 164 -17.91 9.31 11.16
N GLN A 165 -16.75 9.88 10.84
CA GLN A 165 -16.44 11.29 11.07
C GLN A 165 -17.36 12.24 10.30
N VAL A 166 -17.74 11.86 9.08
CA VAL A 166 -18.59 12.69 8.20
C VAL A 166 -20.07 12.57 8.53
N THR A 167 -20.55 11.38 8.92
CA THR A 167 -21.99 11.10 9.03
C THR A 167 -22.46 10.81 10.44
N GLY A 168 -21.55 10.51 11.38
CA GLY A 168 -21.89 9.96 12.68
C GLY A 168 -22.35 8.50 12.67
N LEU A 169 -22.45 7.87 11.49
CA LEU A 169 -22.86 6.46 11.40
C LEU A 169 -21.78 5.53 11.97
N PRO A 170 -22.17 4.34 12.46
CA PRO A 170 -21.22 3.35 12.94
C PRO A 170 -20.19 2.98 11.88
N ARG A 171 -18.91 2.74 12.26
CA ARG A 171 -17.79 2.41 11.35
C ARG A 171 -18.09 1.28 10.38
N TRP A 172 -18.83 0.24 10.83
CA TRP A 172 -19.14 -0.91 10.00
C TRP A 172 -19.90 -0.55 8.70
N VAL A 173 -20.68 0.54 8.69
CA VAL A 173 -21.40 1.01 7.49
C VAL A 173 -20.41 1.41 6.39
N GLY A 174 -19.37 2.17 6.74
CA GLY A 174 -18.32 2.56 5.79
C GLY A 174 -17.47 1.36 5.33
N ILE A 175 -17.16 0.45 6.25
CA ILE A 175 -16.43 -0.80 5.95
C ILE A 175 -17.20 -1.60 4.88
N VAL A 176 -18.49 -1.84 5.09
CA VAL A 176 -19.35 -2.60 4.16
C VAL A 176 -19.51 -1.85 2.83
N ALA A 177 -19.82 -0.55 2.88
CA ALA A 177 -20.04 0.25 1.68
C ALA A 177 -18.83 0.23 0.74
N VAL A 178 -17.62 0.48 1.28
CA VAL A 178 -16.40 0.49 0.47
C VAL A 178 -16.03 -0.90 -0.01
N ALA A 179 -16.19 -1.94 0.81
CA ALA A 179 -15.94 -3.32 0.38
C ALA A 179 -16.84 -3.71 -0.81
N LEU A 180 -18.12 -3.33 -0.79
CA LEU A 180 -19.04 -3.60 -1.89
C LEU A 180 -18.67 -2.83 -3.16
N VAL A 181 -18.37 -1.53 -3.05
CA VAL A 181 -17.98 -0.69 -4.20
C VAL A 181 -16.70 -1.22 -4.84
N VAL A 182 -15.68 -1.55 -4.04
CA VAL A 182 -14.41 -2.11 -4.51
C VAL A 182 -14.63 -3.45 -5.22
N THR A 183 -15.35 -4.36 -4.58
CA THR A 183 -15.63 -5.68 -5.15
C THR A 183 -16.39 -5.57 -6.46
N ALA A 184 -17.42 -4.74 -6.52
CA ALA A 184 -18.20 -4.51 -7.73
C ALA A 184 -17.34 -3.96 -8.89
N ASN A 185 -16.47 -2.97 -8.61
CA ASN A 185 -15.58 -2.39 -9.61
C ASN A 185 -14.60 -3.42 -10.18
N VAL A 186 -14.01 -4.28 -9.31
CA VAL A 186 -13.06 -5.32 -9.73
C VAL A 186 -13.76 -6.41 -10.54
N VAL A 187 -14.91 -6.89 -10.09
CA VAL A 187 -15.72 -7.91 -10.77
C VAL A 187 -16.15 -7.44 -12.17
N ALA A 188 -16.48 -6.15 -12.31
CA ALA A 188 -16.92 -5.57 -13.58
C ALA A 188 -15.77 -5.43 -14.60
N GLY A 189 -14.62 -4.87 -14.22
CA GLY A 189 -13.63 -4.36 -15.18
C GLY A 189 -12.23 -4.96 -15.16
N GLY A 190 -11.82 -5.67 -14.11
CA GLY A 190 -10.47 -6.23 -14.00
C GLY A 190 -9.35 -5.17 -14.06
N MET A 191 -8.13 -5.59 -14.38
CA MET A 191 -6.91 -4.77 -14.34
C MET A 191 -6.98 -3.53 -15.26
N ARG A 192 -7.55 -3.67 -16.46
CA ARG A 192 -7.58 -2.58 -17.46
C ARG A 192 -8.43 -1.39 -17.02
N SER A 193 -9.63 -1.67 -16.50
CA SER A 193 -10.54 -0.67 -15.95
C SER A 193 -9.93 0.03 -14.74
N ILE A 194 -9.40 -0.77 -13.81
CA ILE A 194 -8.85 -0.26 -12.55
C ILE A 194 -7.62 0.61 -12.79
N THR A 195 -6.79 0.32 -13.79
CA THR A 195 -5.64 1.18 -14.14
C THR A 195 -6.06 2.62 -14.47
N LEU A 196 -7.16 2.81 -15.20
CA LEU A 196 -7.68 4.15 -15.51
C LEU A 196 -8.22 4.85 -14.25
N VAL A 197 -9.00 4.13 -13.46
CA VAL A 197 -9.55 4.64 -12.19
C VAL A 197 -8.45 5.08 -11.24
N GLN A 198 -7.44 4.26 -11.04
CA GLN A 198 -6.35 4.55 -10.08
C GLN A 198 -5.44 5.70 -10.55
N ALA A 199 -5.22 5.84 -11.86
CA ALA A 199 -4.50 6.98 -12.41
C ALA A 199 -5.25 8.30 -12.16
N PHE A 200 -6.58 8.32 -12.32
CA PHE A 200 -7.42 9.45 -11.93
C PHE A 200 -7.34 9.71 -10.42
N GLN A 201 -7.50 8.69 -9.61
CA GLN A 201 -7.48 8.79 -8.16
C GLN A 201 -6.14 9.29 -7.60
N TYR A 202 -5.01 9.02 -8.28
CA TYR A 202 -3.72 9.60 -7.90
C TYR A 202 -3.75 11.14 -7.92
N TRP A 203 -4.15 11.71 -9.04
CA TRP A 203 -4.19 13.17 -9.21
C TRP A 203 -5.22 13.82 -8.30
N PHE A 204 -6.36 13.17 -8.11
CA PHE A 204 -7.38 13.65 -7.18
C PHE A 204 -6.86 13.66 -5.73
N LYS A 205 -6.21 12.60 -5.26
CA LYS A 205 -5.61 12.52 -3.92
C LYS A 205 -4.52 13.58 -3.71
N LEU A 206 -3.67 13.77 -4.72
CA LEU A 206 -2.63 14.79 -4.66
C LEU A 206 -3.25 16.18 -4.46
N MET A 207 -4.29 16.52 -5.22
CA MET A 207 -5.00 17.80 -5.07
C MET A 207 -5.74 17.90 -3.74
N ALA A 208 -6.32 16.80 -3.26
CA ALA A 208 -7.05 16.75 -2.00
C ALA A 208 -6.17 16.98 -0.77
N LEU A 209 -4.85 16.79 -0.88
CA LEU A 209 -3.88 17.19 0.15
C LEU A 209 -3.20 18.53 -0.16
N ALA A 210 -2.77 18.74 -1.41
CA ALA A 210 -2.04 19.94 -1.78
C ALA A 210 -2.85 21.22 -1.55
N VAL A 211 -4.12 21.22 -1.98
CA VAL A 211 -4.98 22.42 -1.85
C VAL A 211 -5.18 22.81 -0.38
N PRO A 212 -5.60 21.92 0.54
CA PRO A 212 -5.70 22.28 1.96
C PRO A 212 -4.37 22.76 2.55
N VAL A 213 -3.26 22.06 2.27
CA VAL A 213 -1.94 22.45 2.79
C VAL A 213 -1.58 23.89 2.36
N PHE A 214 -1.69 24.22 1.08
CA PHE A 214 -1.39 25.57 0.59
C PHE A 214 -2.33 26.62 1.15
N VAL A 215 -3.64 26.37 1.15
CA VAL A 215 -4.64 27.35 1.64
C VAL A 215 -4.44 27.62 3.12
N ILE A 216 -4.28 26.57 3.93
CA ILE A 216 -4.08 26.72 5.38
C ILE A 216 -2.76 27.43 5.67
N ALA A 217 -1.66 27.07 5.01
CA ALA A 217 -0.37 27.72 5.17
C ALA A 217 -0.42 29.22 4.82
N ILE A 218 -1.18 29.61 3.79
CA ILE A 218 -1.36 31.02 3.39
C ILE A 218 -2.20 31.79 4.41
N ILE A 219 -3.25 31.16 4.94
CA ILE A 219 -4.17 31.82 5.89
C ILE A 219 -3.53 31.94 7.29
N THR A 220 -2.94 30.84 7.80
CA THR A 220 -2.41 30.79 9.16
C THR A 220 -1.04 31.43 9.29
N ARG A 221 -0.27 31.53 8.17
CA ARG A 221 1.09 32.11 8.12
C ARG A 221 1.95 31.64 9.29
N PRO A 222 2.13 30.34 9.51
CA PRO A 222 2.91 29.83 10.63
C PRO A 222 4.33 30.37 10.55
N GLY A 223 4.84 30.90 11.65
CA GLY A 223 6.23 31.38 11.72
C GLY A 223 7.18 30.21 11.51
N VAL A 224 8.07 30.28 10.50
CA VAL A 224 9.02 29.22 10.17
C VAL A 224 9.91 28.86 11.37
N GLN A 225 10.22 29.83 12.24
CA GLN A 225 10.98 29.61 13.47
C GLN A 225 10.27 28.72 14.48
N ASN A 226 8.93 28.70 14.48
CA ASN A 226 8.13 27.88 15.38
C ASN A 226 7.85 26.48 14.81
N LEU A 227 8.06 26.30 13.50
CA LEU A 227 7.80 25.01 12.83
C LEU A 227 8.69 23.87 13.36
N PHE A 228 9.85 24.21 13.88
CA PHE A 228 10.84 23.26 14.36
C PHE A 228 11.23 23.50 15.84
N ALA A 229 10.38 24.17 16.61
CA ALA A 229 10.57 24.38 18.05
C ALA A 229 9.99 23.22 18.89
N GLY A 230 10.36 23.14 20.17
CA GLY A 230 9.86 22.12 21.08
C GLY A 230 10.32 20.70 20.73
N GLN A 231 9.42 19.75 20.66
CA GLN A 231 9.75 18.33 20.39
C GLN A 231 10.57 18.11 19.11
N TRP A 232 10.44 18.99 18.09
CA TRP A 232 11.23 18.93 16.88
C TRP A 232 12.72 19.28 17.08
N ALA A 233 13.03 20.09 18.10
CA ALA A 233 14.41 20.42 18.44
C ALA A 233 15.06 19.39 19.38
N GLU A 234 14.25 18.69 20.18
CA GLU A 234 14.71 17.76 21.21
C GLU A 234 14.82 16.31 20.70
N SER A 235 13.98 15.93 19.75
CA SER A 235 14.02 14.58 19.15
C SER A 235 15.07 14.51 18.06
N GLY A 236 16.15 13.78 18.32
CA GLY A 236 17.26 13.56 17.39
C GLY A 236 16.94 12.62 16.23
N PHE A 237 15.91 12.87 15.42
CA PHE A 237 15.54 12.07 14.24
C PHE A 237 15.48 10.56 14.49
N GLY A 238 14.84 10.12 15.58
CA GLY A 238 14.70 8.72 15.94
C GLY A 238 15.92 8.11 16.64
N PHE A 239 16.94 8.88 16.92
CA PHE A 239 18.13 8.41 17.65
C PHE A 239 18.15 8.81 19.15
N GLY A 240 17.08 9.35 19.66
CA GLY A 240 16.94 9.77 21.06
C GLY A 240 15.50 9.99 21.50
N GLY A 241 14.52 9.64 20.65
CA GLY A 241 13.09 9.78 20.93
C GLY A 241 12.52 8.67 21.84
N ALA A 242 11.21 8.67 21.97
CA ALA A 242 10.46 7.71 22.77
C ALA A 242 10.54 6.25 22.24
N HIS A 243 11.00 6.06 20.99
CA HIS A 243 11.06 4.75 20.35
C HIS A 243 12.49 4.19 20.36
N PRO A 244 12.68 2.92 20.76
CA PRO A 244 13.97 2.25 20.68
C PRO A 244 14.53 2.23 19.25
N ILE A 245 15.83 2.41 19.09
CA ILE A 245 16.53 2.39 17.79
C ILE A 245 16.16 1.15 16.96
N ALA A 246 15.96 0.00 17.61
CA ALA A 246 15.57 -1.25 16.95
C ALA A 246 14.22 -1.15 16.23
N GLU A 247 13.24 -0.43 16.77
CA GLU A 247 11.93 -0.23 16.15
C GLU A 247 12.02 0.64 14.92
N VAL A 248 12.82 1.72 14.96
CA VAL A 248 13.07 2.59 13.81
C VAL A 248 13.73 1.81 12.68
N TYR A 249 14.79 1.03 12.97
CA TYR A 249 15.41 0.19 11.95
C TYR A 249 14.48 -0.89 11.43
N SER A 250 13.64 -1.48 12.29
CA SER A 250 12.66 -2.46 11.87
C SER A 250 11.62 -1.86 10.93
N LEU A 251 11.10 -0.68 11.25
CA LEU A 251 10.19 0.08 10.39
C LEU A 251 10.84 0.42 9.04
N MET A 252 12.09 0.88 9.04
CA MET A 252 12.83 1.17 7.82
C MET A 252 13.01 -0.09 6.96
N LEU A 253 13.39 -1.21 7.55
CA LEU A 253 13.52 -2.49 6.85
C LEU A 253 12.16 -2.95 6.30
N ALA A 254 11.10 -2.88 7.10
CA ALA A 254 9.76 -3.24 6.67
C ALA A 254 9.31 -2.40 5.48
N THR A 255 9.37 -1.08 5.58
CA THR A 255 8.88 -0.17 4.54
C THR A 255 9.75 -0.18 3.29
N PHE A 256 11.08 -0.16 3.43
CA PHE A 256 12.03 -0.15 2.31
C PHE A 256 12.03 -1.49 1.54
N LEU A 257 12.18 -2.62 2.24
CA LEU A 257 12.24 -3.93 1.60
C LEU A 257 10.86 -4.49 1.26
N GLY A 258 9.84 -4.11 2.03
CA GLY A 258 8.46 -4.55 1.81
C GLY A 258 7.91 -4.13 0.45
N VAL A 259 8.27 -2.94 -0.04
CA VAL A 259 7.87 -2.49 -1.40
C VAL A 259 8.25 -3.51 -2.47
N MET A 260 9.43 -4.15 -2.34
CA MET A 260 9.87 -5.19 -3.28
C MET A 260 9.08 -6.50 -3.15
N GLY A 261 8.36 -6.69 -2.05
CA GLY A 261 7.58 -7.90 -1.77
C GLY A 261 6.06 -7.74 -1.90
N LEU A 262 5.53 -6.53 -2.09
CA LEU A 262 4.09 -6.31 -2.14
C LEU A 262 3.44 -6.84 -3.44
N PRO A 263 2.57 -7.85 -3.38
CA PRO A 263 2.05 -8.52 -4.57
C PRO A 263 1.27 -7.59 -5.52
N HIS A 264 0.45 -6.67 -4.98
CA HIS A 264 -0.34 -5.74 -5.78
C HIS A 264 0.53 -4.72 -6.52
N VAL A 265 1.65 -4.29 -5.94
CA VAL A 265 2.65 -3.44 -6.61
C VAL A 265 3.34 -4.21 -7.74
N LEU A 266 3.77 -5.45 -7.45
CA LEU A 266 4.52 -6.28 -8.39
C LEU A 266 3.69 -6.64 -9.62
N VAL A 267 2.39 -6.90 -9.46
CA VAL A 267 1.51 -7.26 -10.59
C VAL A 267 1.44 -6.16 -11.66
N ARG A 268 1.68 -4.91 -11.28
CA ARG A 268 1.67 -3.77 -12.20
C ARG A 268 2.83 -3.76 -13.19
N PHE A 269 3.98 -4.32 -12.82
CA PHE A 269 5.10 -4.41 -13.76
C PHE A 269 4.84 -5.40 -14.89
N TYR A 270 4.01 -6.40 -14.67
CA TYR A 270 3.60 -7.33 -15.72
C TYR A 270 2.67 -6.69 -16.78
N THR A 271 2.06 -5.53 -16.49
CA THR A 271 1.21 -4.81 -17.47
C THR A 271 2.01 -3.97 -18.46
N THR A 272 3.32 -3.75 -18.23
CA THR A 272 4.19 -2.98 -19.13
C THR A 272 4.59 -3.79 -20.36
N PRO A 273 4.88 -3.15 -21.51
CA PRO A 273 5.29 -3.84 -22.72
C PRO A 273 6.60 -4.63 -22.56
N ASP A 274 7.60 -4.05 -21.95
CA ASP A 274 8.95 -4.60 -21.81
C ASP A 274 9.67 -4.17 -20.53
N GLY A 275 10.89 -4.67 -20.30
CA GLY A 275 11.70 -4.35 -19.12
C GLY A 275 12.20 -2.90 -19.07
N GLY A 276 12.41 -2.25 -20.22
CA GLY A 276 12.77 -0.84 -20.29
C GLY A 276 11.61 0.04 -19.84
N SER A 277 10.40 -0.25 -20.33
CA SER A 277 9.15 0.39 -19.91
C SER A 277 8.86 0.18 -18.42
N ALA A 278 9.16 -1.02 -17.87
CA ALA A 278 9.03 -1.28 -16.45
C ALA A 278 9.97 -0.37 -15.62
N ARG A 279 11.24 -0.25 -16.02
CA ARG A 279 12.19 0.65 -15.37
C ARG A 279 11.79 2.13 -15.47
N ALA A 280 11.37 2.58 -16.67
CA ALA A 280 10.89 3.95 -16.88
C ALA A 280 9.62 4.26 -16.05
N THR A 281 8.75 3.27 -15.86
CA THR A 281 7.59 3.37 -14.98
C THR A 281 8.04 3.60 -13.54
N THR A 282 8.99 2.81 -13.03
CA THR A 282 9.43 2.90 -11.63
C THR A 282 10.08 4.25 -11.30
N VAL A 283 10.91 4.81 -12.21
CA VAL A 283 11.47 6.17 -12.03
C VAL A 283 10.37 7.20 -11.85
N ARG A 284 9.34 7.15 -12.71
CA ARG A 284 8.21 8.07 -12.63
C ARG A 284 7.38 7.87 -11.36
N VAL A 285 7.18 6.62 -10.93
CA VAL A 285 6.50 6.31 -9.66
C VAL A 285 7.26 6.94 -8.49
N THR A 286 8.59 6.76 -8.42
CA THR A 286 9.41 7.35 -7.35
C THR A 286 9.26 8.88 -7.29
N ALA A 287 9.27 9.56 -8.45
CA ALA A 287 9.06 11.00 -8.52
C ALA A 287 7.64 11.41 -8.07
N LEU A 288 6.61 10.67 -8.50
CA LEU A 288 5.23 10.94 -8.11
C LEU A 288 4.99 10.69 -6.61
N LEU A 289 5.59 9.65 -6.05
CA LEU A 289 5.52 9.37 -4.61
C LEU A 289 6.24 10.45 -3.79
N GLY A 290 7.46 10.84 -4.20
CA GLY A 290 8.19 11.92 -3.54
C GLY A 290 7.40 13.22 -3.53
N ALA A 291 6.82 13.59 -4.68
CA ALA A 291 5.95 14.76 -4.78
C ALA A 291 4.71 14.66 -3.88
N PHE A 292 4.08 13.48 -3.79
CA PHE A 292 2.92 13.28 -2.94
C PHE A 292 3.28 13.39 -1.45
N TYR A 293 4.34 12.71 -1.00
CA TYR A 293 4.67 12.65 0.44
C TYR A 293 5.12 13.99 1.03
N LEU A 294 5.46 14.98 0.21
CA LEU A 294 5.67 16.34 0.69
C LEU A 294 4.43 16.89 1.41
N PHE A 295 3.23 16.63 0.90
CA PHE A 295 2.00 17.22 1.43
C PHE A 295 1.56 16.64 2.78
N PRO A 296 1.46 15.31 2.99
CA PRO A 296 1.15 14.77 4.30
C PRO A 296 2.25 15.08 5.33
N THR A 297 3.51 15.21 4.90
CA THR A 297 4.60 15.65 5.78
C THR A 297 4.38 17.10 6.24
N ILE A 298 4.14 18.02 5.32
CA ILE A 298 3.88 19.43 5.66
C ILE A 298 2.58 19.54 6.49
N ALA A 299 1.53 18.80 6.12
CA ALA A 299 0.29 18.77 6.89
C ALA A 299 0.52 18.31 8.33
N GLY A 300 1.30 17.25 8.55
CA GLY A 300 1.63 16.74 9.88
C GLY A 300 2.38 17.77 10.73
N VAL A 301 3.37 18.46 10.15
CA VAL A 301 4.10 19.54 10.81
C VAL A 301 3.16 20.70 11.20
N LEU A 302 2.28 21.11 10.28
CA LEU A 302 1.32 22.17 10.54
C LEU A 302 0.27 21.75 11.57
N MET A 303 -0.22 20.51 11.53
CA MET A 303 -1.15 19.98 12.53
C MET A 303 -0.54 19.94 13.92
N HIS A 304 0.72 19.53 14.05
CA HIS A 304 1.43 19.52 15.33
C HIS A 304 1.43 20.88 16.02
N GLN A 305 1.44 21.97 15.27
CA GLN A 305 1.42 23.33 15.81
C GLN A 305 0.02 23.92 16.00
N LEU A 306 -0.90 23.58 15.10
CA LEU A 306 -2.20 24.23 14.99
C LEU A 306 -3.34 23.44 15.66
N MET A 307 -3.09 22.18 16.04
CA MET A 307 -4.10 21.33 16.65
C MET A 307 -3.66 20.86 18.04
N PRO A 308 -4.59 20.72 18.98
CA PRO A 308 -4.31 20.00 20.22
C PRO A 308 -4.03 18.53 19.91
N PRO A 309 -3.26 17.84 20.77
CA PRO A 309 -3.07 16.39 20.64
C PRO A 309 -4.42 15.67 20.67
N PRO A 310 -4.56 14.52 20.00
CA PRO A 310 -5.80 13.76 19.98
C PRO A 310 -6.20 13.37 21.41
N VAL A 311 -7.50 13.41 21.68
CA VAL A 311 -8.05 12.99 22.97
C VAL A 311 -7.86 11.48 23.15
N ALA A 312 -7.72 11.01 24.37
CA ALA A 312 -7.57 9.59 24.66
C ALA A 312 -8.68 8.75 23.98
N GLY A 313 -8.29 7.79 23.14
CA GLY A 313 -9.19 6.96 22.33
C GLY A 313 -9.45 7.47 20.91
N GLU A 314 -8.97 8.65 20.53
CA GLU A 314 -8.99 9.11 19.14
C GLU A 314 -7.71 8.66 18.41
N SER A 315 -7.90 8.17 17.19
CA SER A 315 -6.78 7.78 16.33
C SER A 315 -6.10 9.01 15.72
N ALA A 316 -4.77 9.02 15.65
CA ALA A 316 -4.01 10.03 14.92
C ALA A 316 -4.46 10.16 13.44
N ASP A 317 -4.95 9.07 12.87
CA ASP A 317 -5.48 9.02 11.50
C ASP A 317 -6.69 9.96 11.27
N SER A 318 -7.44 10.32 12.34
CA SER A 318 -8.59 11.24 12.25
C SER A 318 -8.21 12.71 12.16
N MET A 319 -7.02 13.08 12.63
CA MET A 319 -6.59 14.48 12.74
C MET A 319 -6.64 15.22 11.41
N LEU A 320 -6.16 14.59 10.34
CA LEU A 320 -6.14 15.19 9.01
C LEU A 320 -7.54 15.54 8.48
N LEU A 321 -8.56 14.77 8.84
CA LEU A 321 -9.96 15.01 8.43
C LEU A 321 -10.54 16.25 9.12
N GLN A 322 -10.16 16.47 10.38
CA GLN A 322 -10.66 17.58 11.22
C GLN A 322 -9.84 18.86 10.98
N TRP A 323 -8.56 18.72 10.59
CA TRP A 323 -7.61 19.83 10.51
C TRP A 323 -8.10 21.06 9.73
N PRO A 324 -8.67 20.96 8.51
CA PRO A 324 -9.08 22.16 7.79
C PRO A 324 -10.21 22.93 8.49
N ALA A 325 -11.15 22.23 9.11
CA ALA A 325 -12.24 22.85 9.85
C ALA A 325 -11.75 23.55 11.12
N VAL A 326 -10.78 22.96 11.83
CA VAL A 326 -10.17 23.54 13.05
C VAL A 326 -9.25 24.72 12.69
N ALA A 327 -8.40 24.59 11.66
CA ALA A 327 -7.38 25.58 11.33
C ALA A 327 -7.94 26.83 10.65
N VAL A 328 -8.99 26.72 9.84
CA VAL A 328 -9.55 27.83 9.06
C VAL A 328 -10.97 28.20 9.51
N GLY A 329 -11.78 27.20 9.85
CA GLY A 329 -13.18 27.38 10.21
C GLY A 329 -14.07 27.85 9.04
N GLY A 330 -15.34 28.06 9.34
CA GLY A 330 -16.32 28.61 8.38
C GLY A 330 -16.48 27.75 7.12
N THR A 331 -17.04 28.35 6.06
CA THR A 331 -17.33 27.66 4.80
C THR A 331 -16.07 27.16 4.10
N VAL A 332 -14.97 27.90 4.16
CA VAL A 332 -13.71 27.52 3.52
C VAL A 332 -13.13 26.28 4.20
N GLY A 333 -13.06 26.26 5.56
CA GLY A 333 -12.61 25.10 6.32
C GLY A 333 -13.44 23.86 6.01
N ASN A 334 -14.76 23.99 5.94
CA ASN A 334 -15.68 22.89 5.61
C ASN A 334 -15.50 22.36 4.18
N LEU A 335 -15.26 23.22 3.19
CA LEU A 335 -14.96 22.81 1.82
C LEU A 335 -13.62 22.04 1.73
N LEU A 336 -12.60 22.52 2.44
CA LEU A 336 -11.30 21.84 2.48
C LEU A 336 -11.40 20.49 3.22
N ALA A 337 -12.16 20.40 4.32
CA ALA A 337 -12.43 19.15 5.02
C ALA A 337 -13.17 18.15 4.13
N ALA A 338 -14.17 18.60 3.36
CA ALA A 338 -14.88 17.79 2.39
C ALA A 338 -13.95 17.26 1.27
N LEU A 339 -13.03 18.09 0.80
CA LEU A 339 -12.02 17.69 -0.18
C LEU A 339 -11.06 16.62 0.38
N VAL A 340 -10.59 16.77 1.62
CA VAL A 340 -9.76 15.78 2.31
C VAL A 340 -10.51 14.47 2.50
N ALA A 341 -11.77 14.50 2.96
CA ALA A 341 -12.58 13.30 3.13
C ALA A 341 -12.80 12.55 1.83
N ALA A 342 -13.09 13.25 0.73
CA ALA A 342 -13.22 12.68 -0.60
C ALA A 342 -11.90 12.08 -1.11
N GLY A 343 -10.76 12.76 -0.85
CA GLY A 343 -9.42 12.26 -1.14
C GLY A 343 -9.07 10.99 -0.39
N ALA A 344 -9.44 10.90 0.88
CA ALA A 344 -9.28 9.71 1.71
C ALA A 344 -10.09 8.52 1.14
N ILE A 345 -11.36 8.72 0.79
CA ILE A 345 -12.17 7.68 0.15
C ILE A 345 -11.56 7.23 -1.18
N ALA A 346 -11.05 8.17 -2.01
CA ALA A 346 -10.33 7.82 -3.24
C ALA A 346 -9.09 6.95 -2.94
N ALA A 347 -8.36 7.22 -1.84
CA ALA A 347 -7.21 6.43 -1.44
C ALA A 347 -7.61 4.99 -1.09
N PHE A 348 -8.67 4.82 -0.30
CA PHE A 348 -9.15 3.49 0.09
C PHE A 348 -9.65 2.69 -1.12
N LEU A 349 -10.44 3.31 -2.00
CA LEU A 349 -10.94 2.67 -3.22
C LEU A 349 -9.80 2.24 -4.15
N ALA A 350 -8.77 3.08 -4.34
CA ALA A 350 -7.64 2.80 -5.20
C ALA A 350 -6.84 1.58 -4.72
N THR A 351 -6.38 1.62 -3.47
CA THR A 351 -5.53 0.57 -2.88
C THR A 351 -6.31 -0.73 -2.72
N SER A 352 -7.54 -0.66 -2.20
CA SER A 352 -8.38 -1.84 -2.04
C SER A 352 -8.66 -2.54 -3.37
N SER A 353 -8.95 -1.77 -4.44
CA SER A 353 -9.16 -2.35 -5.78
C SER A 353 -7.93 -3.10 -6.29
N GLY A 354 -6.73 -2.56 -6.07
CA GLY A 354 -5.49 -3.21 -6.46
C GLY A 354 -5.22 -4.49 -5.68
N LEU A 355 -5.44 -4.47 -4.37
CA LEU A 355 -5.28 -5.64 -3.50
C LEU A 355 -6.27 -6.76 -3.88
N VAL A 356 -7.55 -6.41 -4.13
CA VAL A 356 -8.55 -7.38 -4.59
C VAL A 356 -8.19 -7.95 -5.96
N VAL A 357 -7.68 -7.12 -6.91
CA VAL A 357 -7.21 -7.61 -8.22
C VAL A 357 -6.04 -8.57 -8.07
N ALA A 358 -5.05 -8.25 -7.24
CA ALA A 358 -3.89 -9.10 -7.01
C ALA A 358 -4.30 -10.46 -6.41
N ALA A 359 -5.15 -10.45 -5.38
CA ALA A 359 -5.67 -11.67 -4.77
C ALA A 359 -6.54 -12.48 -5.73
N ALA A 360 -7.47 -11.83 -6.45
CA ALA A 360 -8.32 -12.48 -7.44
C ALA A 360 -7.52 -13.07 -8.60
N GLY A 361 -6.47 -12.37 -9.05
CA GLY A 361 -5.55 -12.85 -10.08
C GLY A 361 -4.93 -14.18 -9.70
N VAL A 362 -4.32 -14.24 -8.51
CA VAL A 362 -3.67 -15.45 -8.00
C VAL A 362 -4.70 -16.56 -7.74
N MET A 363 -5.84 -16.26 -7.10
CA MET A 363 -6.89 -17.27 -6.87
C MET A 363 -7.42 -17.84 -8.18
N SER A 364 -7.65 -17.01 -9.20
CA SER A 364 -8.20 -17.46 -10.47
C SER A 364 -7.23 -18.36 -11.24
N THR A 365 -5.93 -18.06 -11.21
CA THR A 365 -4.90 -18.81 -11.96
C THR A 365 -4.38 -20.04 -11.23
N ASP A 366 -4.27 -19.98 -9.90
CA ASP A 366 -3.58 -21.00 -9.11
C ASP A 366 -4.55 -21.98 -8.44
N VAL A 367 -5.75 -21.52 -8.08
CA VAL A 367 -6.77 -22.32 -7.40
C VAL A 367 -7.88 -22.75 -8.38
N LEU A 368 -8.26 -21.86 -9.31
CA LEU A 368 -9.32 -22.12 -10.30
C LEU A 368 -8.70 -22.42 -11.69
N ARG A 369 -9.46 -22.20 -12.75
CA ARG A 369 -9.06 -22.58 -14.13
C ARG A 369 -8.54 -21.40 -14.98
N GLY A 370 -8.39 -20.19 -14.40
CA GLY A 370 -7.86 -19.01 -15.07
C GLY A 370 -8.78 -18.35 -16.10
N ARG A 371 -10.08 -18.63 -16.07
CA ARG A 371 -11.07 -18.00 -16.95
C ARG A 371 -11.54 -16.67 -16.38
N VAL A 372 -12.12 -15.78 -17.21
CA VAL A 372 -12.70 -14.50 -16.76
C VAL A 372 -13.78 -14.69 -15.69
N ARG A 373 -14.62 -15.73 -15.83
CA ARG A 373 -15.63 -16.09 -14.82
C ARG A 373 -14.98 -16.46 -13.49
N ASP A 374 -13.88 -17.21 -13.54
CA ASP A 374 -13.14 -17.63 -12.35
C ASP A 374 -12.51 -16.44 -11.65
N PHE A 375 -11.98 -15.46 -12.41
CA PHE A 375 -11.49 -14.20 -11.87
C PHE A 375 -12.59 -13.40 -11.14
N ARG A 376 -13.79 -13.32 -11.71
CA ARG A 376 -14.91 -12.62 -11.07
C ARG A 376 -15.33 -13.25 -9.75
N TRP A 377 -15.43 -14.59 -9.69
CA TRP A 377 -15.69 -15.31 -8.44
C TRP A 377 -14.56 -15.14 -7.43
N ALA A 378 -13.32 -15.21 -7.87
CA ALA A 378 -12.15 -14.97 -7.04
C ALA A 378 -12.15 -13.53 -6.48
N ALA A 379 -12.59 -12.53 -7.26
CA ALA A 379 -12.69 -11.15 -6.80
C ALA A 379 -13.77 -10.96 -5.72
N VAL A 380 -14.90 -11.68 -5.83
CA VAL A 380 -15.91 -11.68 -4.76
C VAL A 380 -15.33 -12.25 -3.46
N VAL A 381 -14.67 -13.40 -3.51
CA VAL A 381 -14.05 -14.01 -2.33
C VAL A 381 -12.95 -13.12 -1.77
N ALA A 382 -12.08 -12.55 -2.65
CA ALA A 382 -11.00 -11.65 -2.26
C ALA A 382 -11.49 -10.38 -1.56
N GLY A 383 -12.71 -9.92 -1.83
CA GLY A 383 -13.32 -8.78 -1.15
C GLY A 383 -14.08 -9.15 0.13
N LEU A 384 -14.76 -10.32 0.14
CA LEU A 384 -15.57 -10.74 1.28
C LEU A 384 -14.74 -11.25 2.47
N VAL A 385 -13.62 -11.94 2.24
CA VAL A 385 -12.78 -12.44 3.33
C VAL A 385 -12.24 -11.31 4.20
N PRO A 386 -11.59 -10.25 3.65
CA PRO A 386 -11.12 -9.14 4.48
C PRO A 386 -12.26 -8.30 5.06
N LEU A 387 -13.44 -8.25 4.43
CA LEU A 387 -14.63 -7.66 5.04
C LEU A 387 -15.00 -8.41 6.32
N ALA A 388 -15.05 -9.73 6.29
CA ALA A 388 -15.32 -10.55 7.47
C ALA A 388 -14.23 -10.41 8.55
N MET A 389 -12.98 -10.17 8.17
CA MET A 389 -11.86 -9.90 9.10
C MET A 389 -11.94 -8.49 9.71
N ALA A 390 -12.37 -7.49 8.95
CA ALA A 390 -12.40 -6.10 9.38
C ALA A 390 -13.53 -5.81 10.38
N LEU A 391 -14.67 -6.48 10.30
CA LEU A 391 -15.82 -6.21 11.16
C LEU A 391 -15.53 -6.39 12.66
N PRO A 392 -14.84 -7.46 13.13
CA PRO A 392 -14.52 -7.65 14.55
C PRO A 392 -13.27 -6.88 15.02
N THR A 393 -12.46 -6.27 14.13
CA THR A 393 -11.13 -5.72 14.47
C THR A 393 -11.06 -4.19 14.39
N THR A 394 -12.11 -3.47 14.83
CA THR A 394 -12.26 -2.02 14.63
C THR A 394 -11.32 -1.13 15.44
N SER A 395 -10.53 -1.66 16.37
CA SER A 395 -9.67 -0.92 17.30
C SER A 395 -8.21 -0.75 16.83
N LEU A 396 -7.82 -1.32 15.70
CA LEU A 396 -6.43 -1.29 15.24
C LEU A 396 -6.11 -0.01 14.47
N ASP A 397 -4.94 0.58 14.74
CA ASP A 397 -4.42 1.73 13.98
C ASP A 397 -4.08 1.35 12.55
N ILE A 398 -4.53 2.17 11.58
CA ILE A 398 -4.36 1.92 10.15
C ILE A 398 -2.89 1.79 9.78
N SER A 399 -2.07 2.72 10.24
CA SER A 399 -0.64 2.78 9.91
C SER A 399 0.14 1.60 10.46
N GLN A 400 -0.19 1.14 11.66
CA GLN A 400 0.46 -0.01 12.29
C GLN A 400 0.18 -1.29 11.51
N VAL A 401 -1.08 -1.59 11.18
CA VAL A 401 -1.44 -2.80 10.43
C VAL A 401 -0.87 -2.80 9.01
N VAL A 402 -0.81 -1.63 8.36
CA VAL A 402 -0.12 -1.48 7.06
C VAL A 402 1.37 -1.77 7.21
N GLY A 403 2.04 -1.23 8.24
CA GLY A 403 3.45 -1.51 8.54
C GLY A 403 3.72 -3.01 8.71
N MET A 404 2.82 -3.73 9.38
CA MET A 404 2.91 -5.19 9.54
C MET A 404 2.77 -5.94 8.22
N ALA A 405 1.87 -5.52 7.32
CA ALA A 405 1.75 -6.11 5.98
C ALA A 405 3.05 -5.92 5.16
N PHE A 406 3.70 -4.74 5.29
CA PHE A 406 5.01 -4.50 4.72
C PHE A 406 6.09 -5.40 5.33
N ALA A 407 6.08 -5.62 6.65
CA ALA A 407 7.02 -6.51 7.33
C ALA A 407 6.90 -7.96 6.83
N VAL A 408 5.68 -8.47 6.63
CA VAL A 408 5.45 -9.80 6.03
C VAL A 408 5.97 -9.86 4.61
N ALA A 409 5.70 -8.85 3.78
CA ALA A 409 6.20 -8.76 2.40
C ALA A 409 7.73 -8.69 2.35
N ALA A 410 8.36 -7.90 3.24
CA ALA A 410 9.80 -7.78 3.39
C ALA A 410 10.46 -9.08 3.81
N SER A 411 9.82 -9.86 4.68
CA SER A 411 10.36 -11.12 5.22
C SER A 411 10.10 -12.33 4.32
N THR A 412 9.31 -12.18 3.28
CA THR A 412 8.93 -13.29 2.38
C THR A 412 9.34 -13.05 0.93
N PHE A 413 8.61 -12.21 0.21
CA PHE A 413 8.84 -12.02 -1.22
C PHE A 413 10.07 -11.19 -1.55
N CYS A 414 10.52 -10.27 -0.68
CA CYS A 414 11.76 -9.54 -0.92
C CYS A 414 12.97 -10.49 -1.02
N PRO A 415 13.29 -11.35 -0.03
CA PRO A 415 14.39 -12.30 -0.16
C PRO A 415 14.20 -13.29 -1.30
N LEU A 416 12.98 -13.77 -1.55
CA LEU A 416 12.69 -14.66 -2.66
C LEU A 416 13.03 -14.01 -4.01
N LEU A 417 12.63 -12.77 -4.23
CA LEU A 417 12.84 -12.05 -5.48
C LEU A 417 14.30 -11.64 -5.64
N VAL A 418 14.91 -11.07 -4.60
CA VAL A 418 16.30 -10.63 -4.65
C VAL A 418 17.23 -11.82 -4.92
N LEU A 419 17.15 -12.87 -4.12
CA LEU A 419 17.97 -14.06 -4.30
C LEU A 419 17.56 -14.85 -5.57
N GLY A 420 16.29 -14.95 -5.87
CA GLY A 420 15.78 -15.66 -7.05
C GLY A 420 16.20 -15.03 -8.37
N ILE A 421 16.34 -13.72 -8.42
CA ILE A 421 16.78 -12.98 -9.62
C ILE A 421 18.30 -12.94 -9.70
N TRP A 422 19.01 -12.70 -8.58
CA TRP A 422 20.43 -12.36 -8.61
C TRP A 422 21.37 -13.48 -8.16
N TRP A 423 20.86 -14.51 -7.48
CA TRP A 423 21.68 -15.60 -6.97
C TRP A 423 21.32 -16.94 -7.61
N ARG A 424 22.28 -17.50 -8.35
CA ARG A 424 22.15 -18.80 -9.01
C ARG A 424 21.89 -19.95 -8.02
N GLY A 425 22.47 -19.85 -6.81
CA GLY A 425 22.46 -20.92 -5.81
C GLY A 425 21.15 -21.15 -5.09
N LEU A 426 20.12 -20.32 -5.26
CA LEU A 426 18.86 -20.48 -4.57
C LEU A 426 18.11 -21.72 -5.04
N THR A 427 17.99 -22.72 -4.16
CA THR A 427 17.26 -23.97 -4.40
C THR A 427 15.78 -23.85 -4.07
N THR A 428 14.95 -24.78 -4.56
CA THR A 428 13.52 -24.84 -4.18
C THR A 428 13.34 -25.04 -2.68
N ALA A 429 14.17 -25.89 -2.06
CA ALA A 429 14.11 -26.16 -0.62
C ALA A 429 14.45 -24.90 0.20
N GLY A 430 15.53 -24.18 -0.20
CA GLY A 430 15.89 -22.91 0.44
C GLY A 430 14.81 -21.85 0.31
N ALA A 431 14.23 -21.71 -0.90
CA ALA A 431 13.14 -20.77 -1.13
C ALA A 431 11.91 -21.06 -0.24
N VAL A 432 11.46 -22.33 -0.17
CA VAL A 432 10.33 -22.74 0.66
C VAL A 432 10.64 -22.53 2.14
N ALA A 433 11.82 -22.95 2.62
CA ALA A 433 12.21 -22.81 4.03
C ALA A 433 12.25 -21.34 4.46
N GLY A 434 12.85 -20.46 3.64
CA GLY A 434 12.93 -19.04 3.95
C GLY A 434 11.56 -18.35 3.93
N LEU A 435 10.65 -18.72 3.01
CA LEU A 435 9.28 -18.21 3.00
C LEU A 435 8.50 -18.64 4.26
N ILE A 436 8.69 -19.89 4.71
CA ILE A 436 8.03 -20.40 5.94
C ILE A 436 8.59 -19.70 7.17
N VAL A 437 9.92 -19.57 7.28
CA VAL A 437 10.55 -18.91 8.44
C VAL A 437 10.22 -17.44 8.48
N GLY A 438 10.43 -16.70 7.37
CA GLY A 438 10.15 -15.27 7.30
C GLY A 438 8.66 -14.95 7.49
N GLY A 439 7.80 -15.69 6.80
CA GLY A 439 6.34 -15.56 6.94
C GLY A 439 5.85 -15.99 8.32
N GLY A 440 6.37 -17.09 8.85
CA GLY A 440 6.00 -17.59 10.18
C GLY A 440 6.39 -16.64 11.31
N LEU A 441 7.62 -16.10 11.27
CA LEU A 441 8.07 -15.13 12.26
C LEU A 441 7.27 -13.83 12.18
N SER A 442 7.06 -13.27 10.98
CA SER A 442 6.36 -11.99 10.84
C SER A 442 4.85 -12.10 11.09
N LEU A 443 4.16 -13.14 10.59
CA LEU A 443 2.74 -13.37 10.88
C LEU A 443 2.52 -13.82 12.33
N GLY A 444 3.44 -14.61 12.88
CA GLY A 444 3.41 -15.02 14.29
C GLY A 444 3.52 -13.82 15.23
N ALA A 445 4.52 -12.95 14.99
CA ALA A 445 4.69 -11.72 15.76
C ALA A 445 3.44 -10.82 15.70
N LEU A 446 2.87 -10.63 14.49
CA LEU A 446 1.61 -9.91 14.30
C LEU A 446 0.47 -10.54 15.12
N THR A 447 0.30 -11.86 15.03
CA THR A 447 -0.78 -12.55 15.75
C THR A 447 -0.63 -12.35 17.26
N VAL A 448 0.58 -12.48 17.77
CA VAL A 448 0.89 -12.29 19.19
C VAL A 448 0.63 -10.83 19.62
N SER A 449 1.07 -9.84 18.87
CA SER A 449 0.87 -8.42 19.21
C SER A 449 -0.61 -7.99 19.16
N VAL A 450 -1.44 -8.63 18.32
CA VAL A 450 -2.88 -8.34 18.23
C VAL A 450 -3.70 -9.08 19.28
N VAL A 451 -3.38 -10.35 19.54
CA VAL A 451 -4.15 -11.21 20.46
C VAL A 451 -3.75 -10.99 21.93
N LEU A 452 -2.50 -10.64 22.17
CA LEU A 452 -1.92 -10.50 23.50
C LEU A 452 -1.11 -9.19 23.63
N PRO A 453 -1.74 -8.01 23.42
CA PRO A 453 -1.03 -6.72 23.32
C PRO A 453 -0.26 -6.37 24.59
N ASP A 454 -0.79 -6.70 25.77
CA ASP A 454 -0.23 -6.33 27.08
C ASP A 454 0.58 -7.45 27.76
N ALA A 455 0.82 -8.57 27.05
CA ALA A 455 1.45 -9.75 27.67
C ALA A 455 2.99 -9.67 27.72
N TRP A 456 3.60 -8.73 26.99
CA TRP A 456 5.03 -8.70 26.78
C TRP A 456 5.69 -7.42 27.31
N PRO A 457 6.82 -7.55 28.06
CA PRO A 457 7.57 -6.38 28.50
C PRO A 457 8.31 -5.70 27.34
N GLU A 458 8.56 -4.39 27.47
CA GLU A 458 9.47 -3.69 26.58
C GLU A 458 10.92 -4.19 26.81
N PRO A 459 11.75 -4.37 25.77
CA PRO A 459 11.55 -3.98 24.36
C PRO A 459 10.92 -5.07 23.47
N LEU A 460 10.48 -6.20 24.03
CA LEU A 460 9.95 -7.32 23.24
C LEU A 460 8.61 -6.97 22.59
N ALA A 461 7.76 -6.22 23.27
CA ALA A 461 6.49 -5.73 22.71
C ALA A 461 6.71 -4.91 21.42
N GLY A 462 7.67 -3.99 21.43
CA GLY A 462 8.04 -3.21 20.25
C GLY A 462 8.61 -4.08 19.11
N LEU A 463 9.44 -5.08 19.41
CA LEU A 463 9.95 -6.00 18.39
C LEU A 463 8.86 -6.91 17.81
N LEU A 464 7.85 -7.26 18.58
CA LEU A 464 6.69 -8.02 18.08
C LEU A 464 5.77 -7.14 17.22
N ALA A 465 5.61 -5.87 17.58
CA ALA A 465 4.87 -4.89 16.78
C ALA A 465 5.59 -4.57 15.45
N GLN A 466 6.93 -4.60 15.43
CA GLN A 466 7.77 -4.33 14.27
C GLN A 466 8.79 -5.45 14.03
N PRO A 467 8.39 -6.63 13.49
CA PRO A 467 9.24 -7.83 13.47
C PRO A 467 10.33 -7.84 12.39
N ALA A 468 10.38 -6.84 11.49
CA ALA A 468 11.21 -6.90 10.28
C ALA A 468 12.72 -6.99 10.59
N VAL A 469 13.20 -6.36 11.66
CA VAL A 469 14.63 -6.40 12.05
C VAL A 469 15.12 -7.83 12.36
N GLY A 470 14.23 -8.70 12.83
CA GLY A 470 14.55 -10.11 13.07
C GLY A 470 14.13 -11.02 11.91
N SER A 471 12.92 -10.86 11.41
CA SER A 471 12.32 -11.79 10.44
C SER A 471 12.94 -11.67 9.04
N VAL A 472 13.35 -10.48 8.60
CA VAL A 472 14.00 -10.28 7.30
C VAL A 472 15.37 -10.95 7.23
N PRO A 473 16.33 -10.67 8.14
CA PRO A 473 17.62 -11.37 8.14
C PRO A 473 17.46 -12.88 8.32
N ALA A 474 16.54 -13.34 9.16
CA ALA A 474 16.26 -14.77 9.34
C ALA A 474 15.80 -15.44 8.05
N ALA A 475 14.92 -14.78 7.27
CA ALA A 475 14.48 -15.28 5.97
C ALA A 475 15.63 -15.38 4.96
N PHE A 476 16.46 -14.32 4.83
CA PHE A 476 17.64 -14.34 3.96
C PHE A 476 18.63 -15.44 4.37
N ALA A 477 18.98 -15.49 5.67
CA ALA A 477 19.90 -16.50 6.19
C ALA A 477 19.38 -17.92 5.95
N THR A 478 18.10 -18.18 6.24
CA THR A 478 17.49 -19.50 6.00
C THR A 478 17.51 -19.86 4.51
N MET A 479 17.14 -18.95 3.62
CA MET A 479 17.21 -19.20 2.17
C MET A 479 18.62 -19.54 1.73
N ILE A 480 19.62 -18.81 2.21
CA ILE A 480 21.02 -19.03 1.85
C ILE A 480 21.53 -20.35 2.43
N VAL A 481 21.40 -20.58 3.72
CA VAL A 481 21.93 -21.79 4.41
C VAL A 481 21.31 -23.05 3.85
N VAL A 482 19.97 -23.12 3.77
CA VAL A 482 19.29 -24.31 3.25
C VAL A 482 19.65 -24.54 1.78
N SER A 483 19.83 -23.48 0.98
CA SER A 483 20.25 -23.64 -0.41
C SER A 483 21.69 -24.15 -0.54
N LEU A 484 22.59 -23.74 0.34
CA LEU A 484 23.96 -24.24 0.37
C LEU A 484 24.00 -25.73 0.75
N LEU A 485 23.15 -26.17 1.66
CA LEU A 485 23.01 -27.56 2.08
C LEU A 485 22.34 -28.45 1.01
N THR A 486 21.54 -27.86 0.11
CA THR A 486 20.76 -28.59 -0.90
C THR A 486 21.23 -28.29 -2.33
N ARG A 487 22.49 -27.93 -2.54
CA ARG A 487 23.05 -27.53 -3.86
C ARG A 487 22.89 -28.59 -4.96
N SER A 488 22.90 -29.87 -4.64
CA SER A 488 22.68 -30.98 -5.57
C SER A 488 21.29 -30.97 -6.23
N ALA A 489 20.32 -30.24 -5.66
CA ALA A 489 18.96 -30.11 -6.16
C ALA A 489 18.78 -28.92 -7.13
N LEU A 490 19.85 -28.26 -7.57
CA LEU A 490 19.77 -27.20 -8.57
C LEU A 490 19.33 -27.76 -9.93
N THR A 491 18.34 -27.13 -10.54
CA THR A 491 17.82 -27.55 -11.85
C THR A 491 18.75 -27.13 -12.99
N PRO A 492 18.97 -27.96 -14.04
CA PRO A 492 19.80 -27.59 -15.19
C PRO A 492 19.33 -26.34 -15.94
N ARG A 493 18.07 -25.94 -15.75
CA ARG A 493 17.46 -24.76 -16.40
C ARG A 493 17.83 -23.44 -15.78
N VAL A 494 18.54 -23.42 -14.62
CA VAL A 494 18.84 -22.19 -13.87
C VAL A 494 19.51 -21.13 -14.74
N ASP A 495 20.51 -21.50 -15.52
CA ASP A 495 21.27 -20.55 -16.34
C ASP A 495 20.43 -19.94 -17.46
N ALA A 496 19.60 -20.75 -18.11
CA ALA A 496 18.68 -20.27 -19.14
C ALA A 496 17.64 -19.30 -18.60
N VAL A 497 17.11 -19.57 -17.40
CA VAL A 497 16.16 -18.67 -16.75
C VAL A 497 16.84 -17.36 -16.34
N LEU A 498 18.01 -17.41 -15.71
CA LEU A 498 18.76 -16.20 -15.32
C LEU A 498 19.14 -15.37 -16.55
N ALA A 499 19.61 -15.99 -17.61
CA ALA A 499 19.86 -15.30 -18.89
C ALA A 499 18.59 -14.61 -19.41
N ALA A 500 17.43 -15.26 -19.28
CA ALA A 500 16.13 -14.67 -19.65
C ALA A 500 15.77 -13.44 -18.83
N LEU A 501 16.11 -13.41 -17.54
CA LEU A 501 15.83 -12.30 -16.65
C LEU A 501 16.75 -11.09 -16.91
N HIS A 502 18.01 -11.32 -17.30
CA HIS A 502 19.02 -10.28 -17.38
C HIS A 502 19.27 -9.76 -18.81
N VAL A 503 19.15 -10.63 -19.84
CA VAL A 503 19.42 -10.23 -21.22
C VAL A 503 18.18 -9.65 -21.90
N PRO A 504 18.24 -8.43 -22.47
CA PRO A 504 17.14 -7.86 -23.25
C PRO A 504 16.78 -8.72 -24.49
N GLY A 505 15.49 -8.74 -24.86
CA GLY A 505 14.96 -9.57 -25.93
C GLY A 505 15.65 -9.45 -27.31
N PRO A 506 16.08 -8.26 -27.78
CA PRO A 506 16.82 -8.13 -29.03
C PRO A 506 18.18 -8.82 -29.02
N ALA A 507 18.96 -8.63 -27.93
CA ALA A 507 20.26 -9.28 -27.76
C ALA A 507 20.13 -10.80 -27.61
N ARG A 508 19.01 -11.29 -27.07
CA ARG A 508 18.70 -12.71 -26.95
C ARG A 508 18.44 -13.38 -28.32
N ARG A 509 17.77 -12.65 -29.23
CA ARG A 509 17.56 -13.12 -30.62
C ARG A 509 18.86 -13.16 -31.39
N ALA A 510 19.75 -12.18 -31.21
CA ALA A 510 21.08 -12.16 -31.85
C ALA A 510 21.97 -13.31 -31.35
N ALA A 511 21.98 -13.60 -30.05
CA ALA A 511 22.74 -14.74 -29.50
C ALA A 511 22.16 -16.11 -29.81
N ALA A 512 20.88 -16.22 -30.17
CA ALA A 512 20.22 -17.47 -30.55
C ALA A 512 20.26 -17.74 -32.06
N THR A 513 20.76 -16.81 -32.85
CA THR A 513 20.96 -17.04 -34.31
C THR A 513 22.34 -17.75 -34.48
N PRO A 514 22.40 -19.03 -34.87
CA PRO A 514 23.67 -19.63 -35.17
C PRO A 514 24.32 -18.85 -36.32
N GLU A 515 25.60 -18.50 -36.16
CA GLU A 515 26.39 -17.97 -37.26
C GLU A 515 26.20 -18.92 -38.45
N ARG A 516 25.60 -18.45 -39.52
CA ARG A 516 25.59 -19.20 -40.77
C ARG A 516 27.06 -19.36 -41.18
N PRO A 517 27.57 -20.62 -41.36
CA PRO A 517 28.92 -20.79 -41.86
C PRO A 517 29.03 -20.03 -43.18
N ALA A 518 30.03 -19.17 -43.27
CA ALA A 518 30.39 -18.49 -44.51
C ALA A 518 30.58 -19.55 -45.62
N ARG A 519 29.78 -19.46 -46.67
CA ARG A 519 29.97 -20.24 -47.90
C ARG A 519 31.09 -19.63 -48.73
#